data_177ffd7648911e7ff07e965a9c9862b8
#
_entry.id   177ffd7648911e7ff07e965a9c9862b8
#
_cell.length_a   1.000
_cell.length_b   1.000
_cell.length_c   1.000
_cell.angle_alpha   90.00
_cell.angle_beta   90.00
_cell.angle_gamma   90.00
#
_symmetry.space_group_name_H-M   'P 1'
#
loop_
_entity.id
_entity.type
_entity.pdbx_description
1 polymer ?
#
loop_
_entity_poly.entity_id
_entity_poly.type
_entity_poly.pdbx_seq_one_letter_code
_entity_poly.pdbx_strand_id
1 'polypeptide(L)'
;MQRPNDSTIEQSTPKVILVILDGLAFDTSQSCMGYLQALVESNKATLYRLQAELPSSSRPLYETILTGATPVESGVISNNVVRRSNQESVFSLAQSQGRTTAAAAYHWMSELYNHAPYNPVQDRHTHDEELQIQHGCFYHEDHYPDSHLFLDAESLRRVYNPDFLLIHSMNIDDAGHKAGFDSTHYRNTARKADVTLSSHIACWISEGYQILITSDHGMNDDKSHGGTLSCERMVPLYVIGDSFSHSDKCEPKQTEICGTICQLLGIEHQKNMTASFIKSEGRDDIVRF
;
A
#
# COMPACT_ATOMS: atom_id res chain seq x y z
N MET A 1 51.69 3.97 15.11
CA MET A 1 50.53 4.82 14.76
C MET A 1 49.63 4.01 13.86
N GLN A 2 48.67 3.31 14.43
CA GLN A 2 47.64 2.60 13.71
C GLN A 2 46.44 3.56 13.57
N ARG A 3 45.94 3.71 12.38
CA ARG A 3 44.68 4.45 12.10
C ARG A 3 43.51 3.51 12.34
N PRO A 4 42.49 3.87 13.11
CA PRO A 4 41.23 3.19 13.10
C PRO A 4 40.41 3.75 11.93
N ASN A 5 40.19 2.98 10.91
CA ASN A 5 39.21 3.24 9.89
C ASN A 5 38.32 2.00 9.81
N ASP A 6 37.31 1.97 10.65
CA ASP A 6 36.15 1.12 10.50
C ASP A 6 34.93 2.02 10.61
N SER A 7 34.63 2.71 9.51
CA SER A 7 33.29 3.26 9.30
C SER A 7 32.43 2.12 8.78
N THR A 8 31.88 1.34 9.67
CA THR A 8 30.66 0.55 9.38
C THR A 8 29.61 1.56 8.98
N ILE A 9 29.33 1.64 7.69
CA ILE A 9 28.14 2.31 7.18
C ILE A 9 26.98 1.46 7.74
N GLU A 10 26.34 1.92 8.81
CA GLU A 10 25.04 1.41 9.21
C GLU A 10 24.12 1.57 8.01
N GLN A 11 23.81 0.47 7.34
CA GLN A 11 22.79 0.47 6.32
C GLN A 11 21.49 0.81 7.04
N SER A 12 20.97 2.01 6.79
CA SER A 12 19.68 2.42 7.33
C SER A 12 18.61 1.45 6.84
N THR A 13 17.83 0.91 7.77
CA THR A 13 16.70 0.04 7.41
C THR A 13 15.80 0.75 6.40
N PRO A 14 15.39 0.09 5.31
CA PRO A 14 14.53 0.69 4.32
C PRO A 14 13.22 1.19 4.93
N LYS A 15 12.71 2.29 4.37
CA LYS A 15 11.38 2.82 4.65
C LYS A 15 10.42 2.34 3.59
N VAL A 16 9.14 2.27 3.91
CA VAL A 16 8.14 1.75 2.98
C VAL A 16 6.98 2.72 2.80
N ILE A 17 6.62 2.97 1.54
CA ILE A 17 5.35 3.60 1.16
C ILE A 17 4.46 2.56 0.51
N LEU A 18 3.26 2.36 1.08
CA LEU A 18 2.19 1.59 0.46
C LEU A 18 1.14 2.56 -0.09
N VAL A 19 0.87 2.47 -1.38
CA VAL A 19 -0.24 3.19 -2.02
C VAL A 19 -1.34 2.18 -2.36
N ILE A 20 -2.55 2.43 -1.88
CA ILE A 20 -3.75 1.68 -2.25
C ILE A 20 -4.61 2.60 -3.10
N LEU A 21 -4.82 2.23 -4.36
CA LEU A 21 -5.73 2.88 -5.29
C LEU A 21 -7.02 2.06 -5.34
N ASP A 22 -7.97 2.42 -4.49
CA ASP A 22 -9.22 1.68 -4.31
C ASP A 22 -9.96 1.49 -5.63
N GLY A 23 -10.45 0.28 -5.86
CA GLY A 23 -11.25 -0.07 -7.03
C GLY A 23 -10.48 -0.18 -8.35
N LEU A 24 -9.14 -0.17 -8.36
CA LEU A 24 -8.34 -0.23 -9.59
C LEU A 24 -8.17 -1.67 -10.09
N ALA A 25 -8.86 -2.04 -11.15
CA ALA A 25 -8.69 -3.31 -11.84
C ALA A 25 -7.33 -3.43 -12.55
N PHE A 26 -6.77 -4.64 -12.60
CA PHE A 26 -5.49 -4.94 -13.25
C PHE A 26 -5.41 -4.47 -14.71
N ASP A 27 -6.42 -4.80 -15.52
CA ASP A 27 -6.42 -4.46 -16.96
C ASP A 27 -6.46 -2.93 -17.19
N THR A 28 -7.16 -2.20 -16.30
CA THR A 28 -7.18 -0.73 -16.35
C THR A 28 -5.82 -0.16 -15.95
N SER A 29 -5.14 -0.73 -14.96
CA SER A 29 -3.80 -0.28 -14.57
C SER A 29 -2.81 -0.45 -15.72
N GLN A 30 -2.81 -1.59 -16.42
CA GLN A 30 -1.96 -1.84 -17.56
C GLN A 30 -2.23 -0.88 -18.74
N SER A 31 -3.51 -0.60 -19.02
CA SER A 31 -3.88 0.16 -20.21
C SER A 31 -3.89 1.67 -20.01
N CYS A 32 -3.96 2.16 -18.77
CA CYS A 32 -4.19 3.56 -18.46
C CYS A 32 -3.08 4.25 -17.66
N MET A 33 -2.23 3.51 -16.93
CA MET A 33 -1.20 4.09 -16.07
C MET A 33 0.16 4.10 -16.78
N GLY A 34 0.30 5.02 -17.73
CA GLY A 34 1.44 5.07 -18.64
C GLY A 34 2.78 5.33 -17.98
N TYR A 35 2.83 6.11 -16.89
CA TYR A 35 4.06 6.35 -16.16
C TYR A 35 4.54 5.09 -15.43
N LEU A 36 3.64 4.39 -14.72
CA LEU A 36 3.98 3.13 -14.06
C LEU A 36 4.39 2.06 -15.09
N GLN A 37 3.72 1.97 -16.24
CA GLN A 37 4.13 1.06 -17.32
C GLN A 37 5.52 1.40 -17.85
N ALA A 38 5.86 2.69 -18.02
CA ALA A 38 7.20 3.10 -18.45
C ALA A 38 8.28 2.71 -17.43
N LEU A 39 7.98 2.74 -16.11
CA LEU A 39 8.89 2.23 -15.09
C LEU A 39 9.09 0.71 -15.23
N VAL A 40 8.04 -0.05 -15.53
CA VAL A 40 8.13 -1.50 -15.76
C VAL A 40 8.97 -1.78 -17.01
N GLU A 41 8.70 -1.13 -18.14
CA GLU A 41 9.45 -1.29 -19.40
C GLU A 41 10.93 -0.92 -19.25
N SER A 42 11.25 0.04 -18.38
CA SER A 42 12.64 0.45 -18.09
C SER A 42 13.31 -0.36 -16.97
N ASN A 43 12.70 -1.45 -16.50
CA ASN A 43 13.16 -2.30 -15.40
C ASN A 43 13.40 -1.55 -14.06
N LYS A 44 12.67 -0.47 -13.84
CA LYS A 44 12.67 0.29 -12.57
C LYS A 44 11.54 -0.11 -11.63
N ALA A 45 10.56 -0.84 -12.16
CA ALA A 45 9.45 -1.41 -11.42
C ALA A 45 9.16 -2.82 -11.94
N THR A 46 8.44 -3.60 -11.13
CA THR A 46 7.84 -4.86 -11.57
C THR A 46 6.35 -4.82 -11.29
N LEU A 47 5.55 -5.29 -12.24
CA LEU A 47 4.12 -5.42 -12.12
C LEU A 47 3.74 -6.89 -11.94
N TYR A 48 3.04 -7.17 -10.87
CA TYR A 48 2.42 -8.47 -10.61
C TYR A 48 0.90 -8.37 -10.67
N ARG A 49 0.27 -9.49 -11.04
CA ARG A 49 -1.18 -9.65 -11.02
C ARG A 49 -1.58 -10.37 -9.76
N LEU A 50 -2.28 -9.68 -8.86
CA LEU A 50 -2.83 -10.27 -7.65
C LEU A 50 -4.28 -10.69 -7.87
N GLN A 51 -4.70 -11.71 -7.12
CA GLN A 51 -6.10 -12.05 -6.94
C GLN A 51 -6.55 -11.58 -5.56
N ALA A 52 -7.53 -10.66 -5.53
CA ALA A 52 -8.13 -10.19 -4.29
C ALA A 52 -8.89 -11.32 -3.57
N GLU A 53 -8.86 -11.31 -2.25
CA GLU A 53 -9.65 -12.23 -1.42
C GLU A 53 -11.15 -11.95 -1.56
N LEU A 54 -11.98 -12.79 -0.94
CA LEU A 54 -13.44 -12.66 -0.98
C LEU A 54 -13.99 -12.39 0.41
N PRO A 55 -15.03 -11.54 0.51
CA PRO A 55 -15.64 -10.74 -0.56
C PRO A 55 -14.70 -9.64 -1.08
N SER A 56 -14.76 -9.34 -2.39
CA SER A 56 -13.96 -8.28 -3.01
C SER A 56 -14.56 -6.89 -2.68
N SER A 57 -14.47 -6.52 -1.41
CA SER A 57 -15.02 -5.30 -0.82
C SER A 57 -13.96 -4.57 -0.01
N SER A 58 -14.03 -3.26 0.01
CA SER A 58 -12.97 -2.36 0.47
C SER A 58 -12.51 -2.63 1.91
N ARG A 59 -13.38 -2.46 2.91
CA ARG A 59 -12.97 -2.64 4.32
C ARG A 59 -12.42 -4.05 4.64
N PRO A 60 -13.03 -5.16 4.20
CA PRO A 60 -12.44 -6.50 4.30
C PRO A 60 -11.05 -6.60 3.71
N LEU A 61 -10.83 -6.00 2.54
CA LEU A 61 -9.57 -6.15 1.84
C LEU A 61 -8.49 -5.16 2.30
N TYR A 62 -8.86 -4.00 2.87
CA TYR A 62 -7.90 -3.17 3.63
C TYR A 62 -7.32 -3.96 4.79
N GLU A 63 -8.19 -4.64 5.54
CA GLU A 63 -7.78 -5.51 6.64
C GLU A 63 -6.87 -6.63 6.13
N THR A 64 -7.21 -7.27 5.01
CA THR A 64 -6.36 -8.32 4.41
C THR A 64 -4.98 -7.81 4.02
N ILE A 65 -4.90 -6.68 3.31
CA ILE A 65 -3.63 -6.09 2.87
C ILE A 65 -2.74 -5.72 4.06
N LEU A 66 -3.33 -5.13 5.10
CA LEU A 66 -2.60 -4.56 6.22
C LEU A 66 -2.33 -5.53 7.37
N THR A 67 -3.00 -6.69 7.40
CA THR A 67 -2.82 -7.71 8.45
C THR A 67 -2.34 -9.06 7.93
N GLY A 68 -2.54 -9.36 6.66
CA GLY A 68 -2.30 -10.67 6.06
C GLY A 68 -3.39 -11.70 6.37
N ALA A 69 -4.43 -11.35 7.14
CA ALA A 69 -5.55 -12.22 7.44
C ALA A 69 -6.63 -12.14 6.34
N THR A 70 -7.20 -13.28 6.00
CA THR A 70 -8.38 -13.30 5.11
C THR A 70 -9.59 -12.67 5.80
N PRO A 71 -10.61 -12.21 5.07
CA PRO A 71 -11.83 -11.67 5.69
C PRO A 71 -12.52 -12.63 6.66
N VAL A 72 -12.44 -13.94 6.42
CA VAL A 72 -13.00 -14.96 7.32
C VAL A 72 -12.20 -15.05 8.62
N GLU A 73 -10.88 -14.97 8.57
CA GLU A 73 -10.01 -15.02 9.74
C GLU A 73 -10.11 -13.76 10.60
N SER A 74 -10.17 -12.60 9.97
CA SER A 74 -10.29 -11.32 10.66
C SER A 74 -11.70 -11.07 11.19
N GLY A 75 -12.72 -11.66 10.53
CA GLY A 75 -14.14 -11.39 10.79
C GLY A 75 -14.61 -10.02 10.27
N VAL A 76 -13.78 -9.29 9.52
CA VAL A 76 -14.17 -8.09 8.78
C VAL A 76 -14.65 -8.54 7.40
N ILE A 77 -15.91 -8.91 7.30
CA ILE A 77 -16.50 -9.56 6.14
C ILE A 77 -17.39 -8.64 5.28
N SER A 78 -17.55 -7.39 5.68
CA SER A 78 -18.30 -6.37 4.92
C SER A 78 -17.88 -4.97 5.34
N ASN A 79 -18.22 -3.97 4.50
CA ASN A 79 -17.96 -2.56 4.79
C ASN A 79 -18.69 -2.04 6.04
N ASN A 80 -19.73 -2.75 6.50
CA ASN A 80 -20.55 -2.38 7.67
C ASN A 80 -19.95 -2.86 9.01
N VAL A 81 -18.83 -3.57 9.01
CA VAL A 81 -18.15 -4.02 10.24
C VAL A 81 -17.32 -2.88 10.80
N VAL A 82 -17.94 -2.04 11.64
CA VAL A 82 -17.30 -0.86 12.27
C VAL A 82 -16.76 -1.25 13.64
N ARG A 83 -15.48 -1.55 13.68
CA ARG A 83 -14.73 -1.85 14.91
C ARG A 83 -13.23 -1.79 14.64
N ARG A 84 -12.43 -1.74 15.69
CA ARG A 84 -10.98 -1.95 15.57
C ARG A 84 -10.67 -3.38 15.15
N SER A 85 -9.59 -3.54 14.40
CA SER A 85 -9.02 -4.85 14.06
C SER A 85 -8.66 -5.64 15.33
N ASN A 86 -8.87 -6.94 15.28
CA ASN A 86 -8.39 -7.91 16.26
C ASN A 86 -7.13 -8.65 15.78
N GLN A 87 -6.58 -8.24 14.64
CA GLN A 87 -5.36 -8.78 14.05
C GLN A 87 -4.19 -7.83 14.28
N GLU A 88 -2.99 -8.38 14.39
CA GLU A 88 -1.78 -7.57 14.27
C GLU A 88 -1.66 -7.04 12.84
N SER A 89 -1.48 -5.76 12.69
CA SER A 89 -1.30 -5.06 11.40
C SER A 89 0.15 -4.62 11.21
N VAL A 90 0.49 -4.19 9.99
CA VAL A 90 1.77 -3.50 9.73
C VAL A 90 1.95 -2.35 10.73
N PHE A 91 0.89 -1.57 11.01
CA PHE A 91 0.94 -0.45 11.94
C PHE A 91 1.27 -0.89 13.36
N SER A 92 0.54 -1.88 13.91
CA SER A 92 0.78 -2.34 15.27
C SER A 92 2.15 -2.98 15.44
N LEU A 93 2.59 -3.78 14.46
CA LEU A 93 3.91 -4.42 14.47
C LEU A 93 5.05 -3.40 14.35
N ALA A 94 4.89 -2.38 13.49
CA ALA A 94 5.87 -1.32 13.34
C ALA A 94 5.97 -0.46 14.61
N GLN A 95 4.83 0.03 15.12
CA GLN A 95 4.78 0.88 16.32
C GLN A 95 5.36 0.15 17.54
N SER A 96 5.00 -1.12 17.77
CA SER A 96 5.51 -1.91 18.90
C SER A 96 7.04 -2.14 18.88
N GLN A 97 7.67 -1.97 17.71
CA GLN A 97 9.12 -2.12 17.53
C GLN A 97 9.81 -0.76 17.28
N GLY A 98 9.18 0.34 17.68
CA GLY A 98 9.76 1.68 17.67
C GLY A 98 9.88 2.32 16.29
N ARG A 99 9.12 1.82 15.30
CA ARG A 99 9.03 2.42 13.97
C ARG A 99 7.95 3.49 13.93
N THR A 100 8.22 4.57 13.22
CA THR A 100 7.25 5.65 13.01
C THR A 100 6.29 5.31 11.89
N THR A 101 4.99 5.46 12.16
CA THR A 101 3.90 5.12 11.22
C THR A 101 3.07 6.35 10.87
N ALA A 102 2.67 6.45 9.59
CA ALA A 102 1.77 7.51 9.15
C ALA A 102 0.77 7.00 8.11
N ALA A 103 -0.36 7.71 7.99
CA ALA A 103 -1.34 7.44 6.94
C ALA A 103 -2.06 8.72 6.49
N ALA A 104 -2.13 8.93 5.17
CA ALA A 104 -3.10 9.80 4.52
C ALA A 104 -4.13 8.91 3.84
N ALA A 105 -5.35 8.80 4.39
CA ALA A 105 -6.24 7.70 4.03
C ALA A 105 -7.72 8.00 4.29
N TYR A 106 -8.57 7.18 3.70
CA TYR A 106 -9.99 7.15 4.02
C TYR A 106 -10.21 6.77 5.49
N HIS A 107 -11.19 7.35 6.14
CA HIS A 107 -11.43 7.25 7.58
C HIS A 107 -11.55 5.81 8.12
N TRP A 108 -11.88 4.84 7.28
CA TRP A 108 -11.94 3.43 7.68
C TRP A 108 -10.59 2.89 8.16
N MET A 109 -9.48 3.47 7.72
CA MET A 109 -8.16 3.11 8.26
C MET A 109 -8.01 3.53 9.72
N SER A 110 -8.52 4.72 10.10
CA SER A 110 -8.59 5.12 11.51
C SER A 110 -9.50 4.19 12.32
N GLU A 111 -10.66 3.79 11.78
CA GLU A 111 -11.57 2.88 12.47
C GLU A 111 -10.97 1.48 12.69
N LEU A 112 -10.20 0.98 11.72
CA LEU A 112 -9.56 -0.33 11.85
C LEU A 112 -8.40 -0.31 12.85
N TYR A 113 -7.62 0.78 12.95
CA TYR A 113 -6.35 0.74 13.67
C TYR A 113 -6.22 1.72 14.83
N ASN A 114 -6.98 2.82 14.85
CA ASN A 114 -6.95 3.82 15.92
C ASN A 114 -8.24 3.86 16.74
N HIS A 115 -9.31 4.48 16.21
CA HIS A 115 -10.55 4.71 16.93
C HIS A 115 -11.78 4.32 16.09
N ALA A 116 -12.67 3.51 16.66
CA ALA A 116 -13.96 3.16 16.06
C ALA A 116 -15.10 3.43 17.06
N PRO A 117 -16.20 4.08 16.64
CA PRO A 117 -16.40 4.68 15.31
C PRO A 117 -15.57 5.95 15.08
N TYR A 118 -15.32 6.32 13.83
CA TYR A 118 -14.61 7.54 13.45
C TYR A 118 -15.36 8.81 13.87
N ASN A 119 -14.65 9.74 14.48
CA ASN A 119 -15.16 11.08 14.81
C ASN A 119 -14.36 12.12 14.01
N PRO A 120 -14.95 12.77 12.98
CA PRO A 120 -14.21 13.67 12.09
C PRO A 120 -13.63 14.92 12.80
N VAL A 121 -14.15 15.29 13.97
CA VAL A 121 -13.62 16.43 14.73
C VAL A 121 -12.36 16.04 15.50
N GLN A 122 -12.28 14.79 15.96
CA GLN A 122 -11.18 14.31 16.83
C GLN A 122 -10.12 13.56 16.01
N ASP A 123 -10.55 12.75 15.00
CA ASP A 123 -9.70 11.76 14.37
C ASP A 123 -9.15 12.20 13.01
N ARG A 124 -9.68 13.29 12.41
CA ARG A 124 -9.28 13.74 11.06
C ARG A 124 -7.78 14.00 10.95
N HIS A 125 -7.20 14.61 11.97
CA HIS A 125 -5.77 14.86 12.06
C HIS A 125 -5.27 14.30 13.39
N THR A 126 -4.55 13.19 13.31
CA THR A 126 -4.04 12.46 14.48
C THR A 126 -2.54 12.62 14.56
N HIS A 127 -2.05 12.97 15.76
CA HIS A 127 -0.64 13.05 16.07
C HIS A 127 -0.44 12.55 17.51
N ASP A 128 -0.34 11.23 17.67
CA ASP A 128 -0.22 10.56 18.95
C ASP A 128 0.65 9.30 18.78
N GLU A 129 1.80 9.28 19.42
CA GLU A 129 2.79 8.19 19.33
C GLU A 129 2.32 6.88 19.99
N GLU A 130 1.28 6.93 20.84
CA GLU A 130 0.70 5.74 21.47
C GLU A 130 -0.27 5.00 20.53
N LEU A 131 -0.72 5.63 19.45
CA LEU A 131 -1.62 5.01 18.50
C LEU A 131 -0.86 4.14 17.47
N GLN A 132 -1.56 3.18 16.88
CA GLN A 132 -0.98 2.32 15.85
C GLN A 132 -0.65 3.11 14.58
N ILE A 133 -1.53 4.02 14.14
CA ILE A 133 -1.22 5.05 13.14
C ILE A 133 -0.92 6.32 13.93
N GLN A 134 0.36 6.61 14.15
CA GLN A 134 0.82 7.69 14.99
C GLN A 134 0.53 9.07 14.40
N HIS A 135 0.64 9.19 13.08
CA HIS A 135 0.40 10.44 12.36
C HIS A 135 -0.57 10.23 11.21
N GLY A 136 -1.75 10.84 11.29
CA GLY A 136 -2.83 10.59 10.36
C GLY A 136 -3.48 11.84 9.80
N CYS A 137 -3.83 11.79 8.51
CA CYS A 137 -4.76 12.69 7.85
C CYS A 137 -5.89 11.82 7.26
N PHE A 138 -7.06 11.80 7.91
CA PHE A 138 -8.16 10.91 7.52
C PHE A 138 -9.31 11.68 6.91
N TYR A 139 -9.64 11.43 5.66
CA TYR A 139 -10.79 12.01 4.97
C TYR A 139 -12.00 11.04 4.98
N HIS A 140 -13.20 11.57 4.73
CA HIS A 140 -14.45 10.79 4.79
C HIS A 140 -15.37 11.00 3.58
N GLU A 141 -14.92 11.74 2.56
CA GLU A 141 -15.66 11.94 1.33
C GLU A 141 -15.01 11.11 0.21
N ASP A 142 -15.76 10.21 -0.45
CA ASP A 142 -15.24 9.30 -1.47
C ASP A 142 -14.57 10.04 -2.65
N HIS A 143 -15.02 11.27 -2.92
CA HIS A 143 -14.48 12.13 -3.96
C HIS A 143 -13.39 13.10 -3.47
N TYR A 144 -12.80 12.88 -2.27
CA TYR A 144 -11.67 13.69 -1.79
C TYR A 144 -10.54 13.66 -2.82
N PRO A 145 -10.10 14.83 -3.36
CA PRO A 145 -9.22 14.83 -4.52
C PRO A 145 -7.85 14.23 -4.25
N ASP A 146 -7.38 13.33 -5.10
CA ASP A 146 -6.02 12.76 -5.00
C ASP A 146 -4.94 13.83 -4.92
N SER A 147 -5.11 14.96 -5.62
CA SER A 147 -4.18 16.09 -5.56
C SER A 147 -4.01 16.66 -4.14
N HIS A 148 -5.03 16.58 -3.29
CA HIS A 148 -4.95 17.00 -1.89
C HIS A 148 -4.46 15.85 -1.01
N LEU A 149 -4.96 14.65 -1.23
CA LEU A 149 -4.53 13.45 -0.51
C LEU A 149 -3.01 13.25 -0.56
N PHE A 150 -2.42 13.37 -1.75
CA PHE A 150 -0.98 13.22 -1.90
C PHE A 150 -0.19 14.37 -1.27
N LEU A 151 -0.75 15.58 -1.20
CA LEU A 151 -0.14 16.70 -0.44
C LEU A 151 -0.24 16.47 1.07
N ASP A 152 -1.34 15.90 1.58
CA ASP A 152 -1.45 15.48 2.98
C ASP A 152 -0.39 14.42 3.30
N ALA A 153 -0.23 13.41 2.44
CA ALA A 153 0.81 12.39 2.56
C ALA A 153 2.23 12.99 2.56
N GLU A 154 2.51 13.93 1.65
CA GLU A 154 3.80 14.64 1.59
C GLU A 154 4.04 15.50 2.83
N SER A 155 3.01 16.11 3.39
CA SER A 155 3.11 16.84 4.65
C SER A 155 3.52 15.91 5.79
N LEU A 156 2.84 14.76 5.94
CA LEU A 156 3.18 13.74 6.93
C LEU A 156 4.61 13.22 6.74
N ARG A 157 4.97 12.88 5.49
CA ARG A 157 6.29 12.35 5.16
C ARG A 157 7.41 13.33 5.53
N ARG A 158 7.25 14.60 5.20
CA ARG A 158 8.27 15.65 5.44
C ARG A 158 8.40 16.05 6.90
N VAL A 159 7.30 16.06 7.63
CA VAL A 159 7.28 16.50 9.04
C VAL A 159 7.73 15.38 9.97
N TYR A 160 7.23 14.16 9.76
CA TYR A 160 7.44 13.04 10.68
C TYR A 160 8.43 11.99 10.18
N ASN A 161 8.79 12.03 8.87
CA ASN A 161 9.75 11.12 8.25
C ASN A 161 9.48 9.64 8.59
N PRO A 162 8.23 9.14 8.40
CA PRO A 162 7.80 7.84 8.88
C PRO A 162 8.58 6.70 8.22
N ASP A 163 8.77 5.61 8.97
CA ASP A 163 9.30 4.34 8.43
C ASP A 163 8.25 3.66 7.54
N PHE A 164 6.98 3.74 7.92
CA PHE A 164 5.86 3.24 7.13
C PHE A 164 4.83 4.35 6.87
N LEU A 165 4.56 4.63 5.60
CA LEU A 165 3.52 5.56 5.15
C LEU A 165 2.50 4.83 4.28
N LEU A 166 1.22 4.87 4.69
CA LEU A 166 0.10 4.48 3.86
C LEU A 166 -0.51 5.69 3.16
N ILE A 167 -0.74 5.57 1.85
CA ILE A 167 -1.55 6.52 1.06
C ILE A 167 -2.71 5.73 0.46
N HIS A 168 -3.94 6.15 0.73
CA HIS A 168 -5.13 5.42 0.28
C HIS A 168 -6.12 6.36 -0.40
N SER A 169 -6.36 6.12 -1.70
CA SER A 169 -7.25 6.91 -2.57
C SER A 169 -8.53 6.15 -2.89
N MET A 170 -9.68 6.84 -2.78
CA MET A 170 -11.02 6.35 -3.17
C MET A 170 -11.43 6.78 -4.58
N ASN A 171 -10.66 7.63 -5.29
CA ASN A 171 -11.16 8.31 -6.48
C ASN A 171 -11.50 7.37 -7.66
N ILE A 172 -10.77 6.25 -7.80
CA ILE A 172 -11.03 5.30 -8.90
C ILE A 172 -12.28 4.48 -8.58
N ASP A 173 -12.46 4.06 -7.32
CA ASP A 173 -13.66 3.37 -6.86
C ASP A 173 -14.90 4.26 -7.01
N ASP A 174 -14.86 5.50 -6.54
CA ASP A 174 -15.93 6.49 -6.73
C ASP A 174 -16.30 6.68 -8.21
N ALA A 175 -15.29 6.76 -9.09
CA ALA A 175 -15.53 6.83 -10.53
C ALA A 175 -16.17 5.54 -11.08
N GLY A 176 -15.77 4.38 -10.56
CA GLY A 176 -16.34 3.09 -10.89
C GLY A 176 -17.81 2.97 -10.50
N HIS A 177 -18.16 3.35 -9.28
CA HIS A 177 -19.55 3.40 -8.81
C HIS A 177 -20.43 4.37 -9.61
N LYS A 178 -19.87 5.47 -10.10
CA LYS A 178 -20.60 6.44 -10.94
C LYS A 178 -20.79 5.98 -12.37
N ALA A 179 -19.80 5.31 -12.97
CA ALA A 179 -19.76 5.12 -14.42
C ALA A 179 -19.56 3.67 -14.88
N GLY A 180 -19.15 2.75 -14.01
CA GLY A 180 -18.86 1.36 -14.31
C GLY A 180 -17.40 1.11 -14.75
N PHE A 181 -17.02 -0.18 -14.76
CA PHE A 181 -15.73 -0.65 -15.25
C PHE A 181 -15.47 -0.21 -16.70
N ASP A 182 -14.24 0.07 -17.01
CA ASP A 182 -13.73 0.49 -18.32
C ASP A 182 -14.44 1.72 -18.97
N SER A 183 -15.29 2.42 -18.23
CA SER A 183 -15.86 3.68 -18.69
C SER A 183 -14.79 4.75 -18.89
N THR A 184 -15.08 5.74 -19.74
CA THR A 184 -14.16 6.88 -19.95
C THR A 184 -13.83 7.59 -18.65
N HIS A 185 -14.80 7.70 -17.74
CA HIS A 185 -14.60 8.35 -16.44
C HIS A 185 -13.63 7.54 -15.56
N TYR A 186 -13.86 6.26 -15.39
CA TYR A 186 -13.02 5.35 -14.62
C TYR A 186 -11.57 5.33 -15.15
N ARG A 187 -11.39 5.15 -16.46
CA ARG A 187 -10.07 5.17 -17.10
C ARG A 187 -9.34 6.50 -16.96
N ASN A 188 -10.05 7.62 -17.07
CA ASN A 188 -9.43 8.94 -16.90
C ASN A 188 -9.05 9.21 -15.45
N THR A 189 -9.78 8.67 -14.48
CA THR A 189 -9.41 8.76 -13.06
C THR A 189 -8.15 7.96 -12.78
N ALA A 190 -8.01 6.75 -13.34
CA ALA A 190 -6.77 5.98 -13.25
C ALA A 190 -5.57 6.74 -13.87
N ARG A 191 -5.74 7.39 -15.05
CA ARG A 191 -4.70 8.24 -15.65
C ARG A 191 -4.30 9.41 -14.76
N LYS A 192 -5.27 10.05 -14.07
CA LYS A 192 -4.98 11.15 -13.15
C LYS A 192 -4.19 10.69 -11.93
N ALA A 193 -4.51 9.51 -11.38
CA ALA A 193 -3.75 8.91 -10.30
C ALA A 193 -2.30 8.63 -10.73
N ASP A 194 -2.08 8.10 -11.93
CA ASP A 194 -0.76 7.85 -12.51
C ASP A 194 0.07 9.15 -12.67
N VAL A 195 -0.56 10.22 -13.16
CA VAL A 195 0.07 11.55 -13.26
C VAL A 195 0.44 12.10 -11.88
N THR A 196 -0.41 11.91 -10.88
CA THR A 196 -0.11 12.33 -9.51
C THR A 196 1.09 11.55 -8.96
N LEU A 197 1.10 10.22 -9.09
CA LEU A 197 2.21 9.36 -8.70
C LEU A 197 3.53 9.76 -9.36
N SER A 198 3.50 10.13 -10.64
CA SER A 198 4.71 10.53 -11.37
C SER A 198 5.41 11.74 -10.78
N SER A 199 4.69 12.57 -10.04
CA SER A 199 5.23 13.77 -9.40
C SER A 199 5.96 13.47 -8.08
N HIS A 200 5.77 12.27 -7.50
CA HIS A 200 6.26 11.92 -6.17
C HIS A 200 7.29 10.78 -6.14
N ILE A 201 7.11 9.76 -6.98
CA ILE A 201 7.89 8.50 -6.92
C ILE A 201 9.40 8.74 -6.97
N ALA A 202 9.89 9.63 -7.82
CA ALA A 202 11.32 9.91 -7.93
C ALA A 202 11.91 10.47 -6.63
N CYS A 203 11.16 11.34 -5.93
CA CYS A 203 11.55 11.88 -4.63
C CYS A 203 11.56 10.79 -3.56
N TRP A 204 10.51 9.94 -3.50
CA TRP A 204 10.42 8.86 -2.52
C TRP A 204 11.59 7.87 -2.65
N ILE A 205 11.95 7.48 -3.88
CA ILE A 205 13.10 6.61 -4.14
C ILE A 205 14.39 7.28 -3.66
N SER A 206 14.60 8.57 -3.97
CA SER A 206 15.82 9.29 -3.58
C SER A 206 15.98 9.44 -2.06
N GLU A 207 14.89 9.31 -1.31
CA GLU A 207 14.88 9.34 0.16
C GLU A 207 14.88 7.94 0.80
N GLY A 208 15.10 6.90 -0.01
CA GLY A 208 15.29 5.51 0.47
C GLY A 208 14.01 4.70 0.67
N TYR A 209 12.84 5.21 0.23
CA TYR A 209 11.60 4.45 0.33
C TYR A 209 11.52 3.32 -0.69
N GLN A 210 11.11 2.15 -0.23
CA GLN A 210 10.63 1.06 -1.06
C GLN A 210 9.12 1.27 -1.25
N ILE A 211 8.62 1.13 -2.47
CA ILE A 211 7.26 1.54 -2.81
C ILE A 211 6.47 0.33 -3.31
N LEU A 212 5.30 0.13 -2.72
CA LEU A 212 4.29 -0.81 -3.21
C LEU A 212 3.06 0.00 -3.62
N ILE A 213 2.54 -0.25 -4.82
CA ILE A 213 1.29 0.37 -5.31
C ILE A 213 0.36 -0.76 -5.71
N THR A 214 -0.81 -0.84 -5.07
CA THR A 214 -1.77 -1.90 -5.30
C THR A 214 -3.20 -1.36 -5.30
N SER A 215 -4.15 -2.26 -5.44
CA SER A 215 -5.57 -2.03 -5.17
C SER A 215 -6.08 -3.14 -4.26
N ASP A 216 -7.16 -2.87 -3.59
CA ASP A 216 -7.88 -3.83 -2.78
C ASP A 216 -8.76 -4.74 -3.67
N HIS A 217 -9.55 -4.17 -4.56
CA HIS A 217 -10.37 -4.84 -5.57
C HIS A 217 -10.44 -4.03 -6.87
N GLY A 218 -11.17 -4.52 -7.85
CA GLY A 218 -11.51 -3.80 -9.07
C GLY A 218 -12.99 -3.40 -9.11
N MET A 219 -13.58 -3.32 -10.31
CA MET A 219 -14.94 -2.84 -10.54
C MET A 219 -15.60 -3.65 -11.67
N ASN A 220 -16.93 -3.79 -11.64
CA ASN A 220 -17.69 -4.39 -12.74
C ASN A 220 -18.52 -3.36 -13.54
N ASP A 221 -19.15 -3.82 -14.62
CA ASP A 221 -19.98 -2.96 -15.48
C ASP A 221 -21.28 -2.51 -14.80
N ASP A 222 -21.74 -3.26 -13.78
CA ASP A 222 -22.91 -2.89 -12.97
C ASP A 222 -22.63 -1.82 -11.92
N LYS A 223 -21.45 -1.17 -11.99
CA LYS A 223 -20.98 -0.13 -11.06
C LYS A 223 -20.86 -0.66 -9.62
N SER A 224 -20.42 -1.87 -9.47
CA SER A 224 -20.34 -2.58 -8.20
C SER A 224 -19.11 -3.49 -8.16
N HIS A 225 -18.87 -4.06 -7.01
CA HIS A 225 -17.83 -5.04 -6.72
C HIS A 225 -18.31 -5.91 -5.55
N GLY A 226 -17.47 -6.81 -5.04
CA GLY A 226 -17.79 -7.71 -3.92
C GLY A 226 -17.99 -9.15 -4.35
N GLY A 227 -18.06 -9.40 -5.67
CA GLY A 227 -18.29 -10.71 -6.27
C GLY A 227 -17.00 -11.39 -6.73
N THR A 228 -17.17 -12.30 -7.70
CA THR A 228 -16.13 -13.24 -8.16
C THR A 228 -15.63 -12.95 -9.57
N LEU A 229 -16.11 -11.87 -10.21
CA LEU A 229 -15.69 -11.54 -11.57
C LEU A 229 -14.20 -11.17 -11.62
N SER A 230 -13.54 -11.48 -12.74
CA SER A 230 -12.13 -11.17 -12.93
C SER A 230 -11.85 -9.68 -12.79
N CYS A 231 -12.70 -8.83 -13.35
CA CYS A 231 -12.57 -7.37 -13.24
C CYS A 231 -12.74 -6.82 -11.82
N GLU A 232 -13.41 -7.57 -10.92
CA GLU A 232 -13.52 -7.22 -9.50
C GLU A 232 -12.34 -7.71 -8.68
N ARG A 233 -11.71 -8.83 -9.07
CA ARG A 233 -10.73 -9.54 -8.24
C ARG A 233 -9.30 -9.42 -8.71
N MET A 234 -9.04 -9.20 -10.02
CA MET A 234 -7.68 -9.08 -10.49
C MET A 234 -7.21 -7.63 -10.33
N VAL A 235 -6.21 -7.44 -9.49
CA VAL A 235 -5.66 -6.13 -9.11
C VAL A 235 -4.15 -6.07 -9.38
N PRO A 236 -3.58 -4.87 -9.62
CA PRO A 236 -2.15 -4.71 -9.81
C PRO A 236 -1.40 -4.74 -8.49
N LEU A 237 -0.14 -5.17 -8.53
CA LEU A 237 0.86 -4.83 -7.52
C LEU A 237 2.13 -4.39 -8.25
N TYR A 238 2.42 -3.10 -8.22
CA TYR A 238 3.70 -2.55 -8.64
C TYR A 238 4.64 -2.48 -7.45
N VAL A 239 5.89 -2.89 -7.65
CA VAL A 239 6.96 -2.72 -6.66
C VAL A 239 8.11 -1.94 -7.29
N ILE A 240 8.62 -0.97 -6.53
CA ILE A 240 9.66 -0.04 -6.97
C ILE A 240 10.66 0.12 -5.82
N GLY A 241 11.94 -0.11 -6.10
CA GLY A 241 13.01 0.05 -5.13
C GLY A 241 14.04 -1.08 -5.17
N ASP A 242 15.19 -0.84 -4.58
CA ASP A 242 16.34 -1.74 -4.69
C ASP A 242 16.25 -2.98 -3.79
N SER A 243 15.36 -2.98 -2.80
CA SER A 243 15.17 -4.14 -1.92
C SER A 243 14.35 -5.27 -2.57
N PHE A 244 13.63 -4.99 -3.65
CA PHE A 244 12.88 -6.02 -4.37
C PHE A 244 13.76 -6.82 -5.32
N SER A 245 13.46 -8.12 -5.45
CA SER A 245 14.17 -9.01 -6.39
C SER A 245 13.86 -8.71 -7.85
N HIS A 246 12.72 -8.07 -8.12
CA HIS A 246 12.19 -7.82 -9.46
C HIS A 246 12.04 -9.09 -10.32
N SER A 247 11.81 -10.23 -9.67
CA SER A 247 11.65 -11.52 -10.35
C SER A 247 10.23 -11.66 -10.92
N ASP A 248 10.12 -11.94 -12.19
CA ASP A 248 8.87 -12.25 -12.90
C ASP A 248 8.28 -13.63 -12.56
N LYS A 249 9.03 -14.45 -11.80
CA LYS A 249 8.62 -15.79 -11.38
C LYS A 249 7.85 -15.82 -10.07
N CYS A 250 7.69 -14.66 -9.41
CA CYS A 250 6.94 -14.56 -8.17
C CYS A 250 5.45 -14.45 -8.45
N GLU A 251 4.66 -15.18 -7.67
CA GLU A 251 3.19 -15.09 -7.66
C GLU A 251 2.73 -14.62 -6.26
N PRO A 252 2.90 -13.33 -5.95
CA PRO A 252 2.52 -12.80 -4.64
C PRO A 252 1.00 -12.85 -4.43
N LYS A 253 0.59 -13.00 -3.17
CA LYS A 253 -0.82 -12.97 -2.76
C LYS A 253 -1.13 -11.69 -2.00
N GLN A 254 -2.39 -11.29 -2.02
CA GLN A 254 -2.85 -10.12 -1.26
C GLN A 254 -2.59 -10.27 0.24
N THR A 255 -2.73 -11.48 0.79
CA THR A 255 -2.44 -11.83 2.18
C THR A 255 -0.94 -11.79 2.54
N GLU A 256 -0.05 -11.68 1.58
CA GLU A 256 1.41 -11.66 1.79
C GLU A 256 2.01 -10.24 1.79
N ILE A 257 1.20 -9.22 1.47
CA ILE A 257 1.64 -7.81 1.43
C ILE A 257 2.08 -7.35 2.82
N CYS A 258 1.31 -7.65 3.86
CA CYS A 258 1.64 -7.31 5.25
C CYS A 258 3.02 -7.83 5.65
N GLY A 259 3.27 -9.12 5.48
CA GLY A 259 4.56 -9.74 5.82
C GLY A 259 5.71 -9.19 4.99
N THR A 260 5.48 -8.92 3.71
CA THR A 260 6.48 -8.29 2.83
C THR A 260 6.89 -6.91 3.34
N ILE A 261 5.93 -6.08 3.74
CA ILE A 261 6.22 -4.74 4.30
C ILE A 261 6.98 -4.87 5.63
N CYS A 262 6.54 -5.77 6.52
CA CYS A 262 7.23 -6.02 7.79
C CYS A 262 8.69 -6.44 7.57
N GLN A 263 8.94 -7.34 6.63
CA GLN A 263 10.31 -7.76 6.28
C GLN A 263 11.15 -6.59 5.73
N LEU A 264 10.58 -5.75 4.86
CA LEU A 264 11.29 -4.56 4.34
C LEU A 264 11.64 -3.58 5.46
N LEU A 265 10.75 -3.40 6.44
CA LEU A 265 10.98 -2.55 7.60
C LEU A 265 11.96 -3.16 8.62
N GLY A 266 12.38 -4.39 8.43
CA GLY A 266 13.26 -5.10 9.35
C GLY A 266 12.65 -5.31 10.73
N ILE A 267 11.33 -5.51 10.81
CA ILE A 267 10.59 -5.78 12.04
C ILE A 267 10.29 -7.27 12.17
N GLU A 268 10.32 -7.79 13.39
CA GLU A 268 9.98 -9.17 13.68
C GLU A 268 8.48 -9.42 13.47
N HIS A 269 8.14 -10.49 12.75
CA HIS A 269 6.75 -10.85 12.47
C HIS A 269 6.60 -12.35 12.16
N GLN A 270 5.37 -12.85 12.24
CA GLN A 270 5.00 -14.21 11.83
C GLN A 270 3.99 -14.21 10.66
N LYS A 271 3.93 -13.12 9.91
CA LYS A 271 3.04 -12.99 8.76
C LYS A 271 3.60 -13.75 7.56
N ASN A 272 2.70 -14.31 6.74
CA ASN A 272 3.09 -14.90 5.47
C ASN A 272 3.69 -13.84 4.54
N MET A 273 4.68 -14.23 3.77
CA MET A 273 5.29 -13.37 2.75
C MET A 273 5.80 -14.22 1.58
N THR A 274 5.91 -13.61 0.42
CA THR A 274 6.56 -14.23 -0.75
C THR A 274 8.06 -14.09 -0.62
N ALA A 275 8.76 -15.13 -0.16
CA ALA A 275 10.19 -15.09 0.17
C ALA A 275 11.09 -14.65 -1.01
N SER A 276 10.72 -15.00 -2.25
CA SER A 276 11.47 -14.63 -3.46
C SER A 276 11.23 -13.19 -3.92
N PHE A 277 10.38 -12.44 -3.23
CA PHE A 277 9.96 -11.09 -3.59
C PHE A 277 11.00 -10.03 -3.19
N ILE A 278 11.72 -10.29 -2.10
CA ILE A 278 12.77 -9.43 -1.56
C ILE A 278 14.14 -10.04 -1.88
N LYS A 279 15.12 -9.21 -2.19
CA LYS A 279 16.48 -9.68 -2.36
C LYS A 279 16.97 -10.33 -1.06
N SER A 280 17.55 -11.52 -1.15
CA SER A 280 18.24 -12.12 -0.02
C SER A 280 19.50 -11.29 0.31
N GLU A 281 19.64 -10.83 1.53
CA GLU A 281 20.90 -10.25 1.99
C GLU A 281 22.00 -11.32 1.89
N GLY A 282 22.99 -11.09 1.01
CA GLY A 282 24.28 -11.78 1.01
C GLY A 282 24.28 -13.27 0.61
N ARG A 283 24.24 -13.54 -0.67
CA ARG A 283 25.13 -14.47 -1.34
C ARG A 283 25.67 -13.79 -2.58
N ASP A 284 26.78 -13.07 -2.44
CA ASP A 284 27.65 -12.84 -3.57
C ASP A 284 28.07 -14.22 -4.08
N ASP A 285 27.42 -14.66 -5.14
CA ASP A 285 27.94 -15.75 -5.96
C ASP A 285 29.24 -15.23 -6.60
N ILE A 286 30.34 -15.40 -5.86
CA ILE A 286 31.67 -15.31 -6.43
C ILE A 286 31.77 -16.47 -7.40
N VAL A 287 31.36 -16.26 -8.63
CA VAL A 287 31.76 -17.11 -9.75
C VAL A 287 33.26 -16.87 -9.95
N ARG A 288 34.07 -17.72 -9.33
CA ARG A 288 35.47 -17.84 -9.69
C ARG A 288 35.53 -18.64 -10.99
N PHE A 289 35.98 -17.98 -12.04
CA PHE A 289 36.51 -18.63 -13.24
C PHE A 289 37.89 -19.21 -12.95
#